data_2439645124734ae87efd1a19dc3be0ce
#
_entry.id   2439645124734ae87efd1a19dc3be0ce
#
_cell.length_a   1.000
_cell.length_b   1.000
_cell.length_c   1.000
_cell.angle_alpha   90.00
_cell.angle_beta   90.00
_cell.angle_gamma   90.00
#
_symmetry.space_group_name_H-M   'P 1'
#
loop_
_entity.id
_entity.type
_entity.pdbx_description
1 polymer ?
#
loop_
_entity_poly.entity_id
_entity_poly.type
_entity_poly.pdbx_seq_one_letter_code
_entity_poly.pdbx_strand_id
1 'polypeptide(L)'
;MEQIKWAANRMPKGDDRELSVMALENVAKARRFHQSFPQYSVTPLARLDRMAAQLGLGGFFVKDESYRFGLNAFKVLGGSFAMAKYIAKEMGRDVSEMTYDYL
;
A
#
# COMPACT_ATOMS: atom_id res chain seq x y z
N MET A 1 2.74 5.18 34.52
CA MET A 1 2.40 4.98 33.08
C MET A 1 2.40 6.36 32.43
N GLU A 2 3.29 6.62 31.48
CA GLU A 2 3.26 7.90 30.74
C GLU A 2 1.96 8.00 29.94
N GLN A 3 1.28 9.14 30.07
CA GLN A 3 0.09 9.41 29.26
C GLN A 3 0.50 9.66 27.83
N ILE A 4 -0.14 8.97 26.89
CA ILE A 4 0.01 9.25 25.46
C ILE A 4 -0.49 10.67 25.19
N LYS A 5 0.41 11.54 24.74
CA LYS A 5 0.08 12.91 24.34
C LYS A 5 -0.39 12.91 22.88
N TRP A 6 -1.45 13.63 22.62
CA TRP A 6 -1.97 13.81 21.26
C TRP A 6 -2.27 15.29 21.00
N ALA A 7 -2.26 15.67 19.75
CA ALA A 7 -2.70 16.98 19.30
C ALA A 7 -3.57 16.83 18.06
N ALA A 8 -4.67 17.57 18.02
CA ALA A 8 -5.50 17.62 16.83
C ALA A 8 -4.77 18.38 15.70
N ASN A 9 -4.82 17.83 14.48
CA ASN A 9 -4.34 18.57 13.32
C ASN A 9 -5.25 19.77 13.07
N ARG A 10 -4.68 20.99 13.12
CA ARG A 10 -5.37 22.25 12.87
C ARG A 10 -4.88 22.95 11.60
N MET A 11 -4.10 22.24 10.78
CA MET A 11 -3.65 22.80 9.52
C MET A 11 -4.87 23.09 8.61
N PRO A 12 -4.85 24.19 7.88
CA PRO A 12 -5.89 24.46 6.89
C PRO A 12 -5.91 23.34 5.85
N LYS A 13 -7.10 23.00 5.35
CA LYS A 13 -7.25 22.06 4.26
C LYS A 13 -6.49 22.61 3.04
N GLY A 14 -5.50 21.86 2.55
CA GLY A 14 -4.80 22.15 1.30
C GLY A 14 -5.70 21.95 0.09
N ASP A 15 -5.23 22.36 -1.09
CA ASP A 15 -5.93 21.99 -2.32
C ASP A 15 -5.74 20.48 -2.60
N ASP A 16 -6.72 19.90 -3.28
CA ASP A 16 -6.76 18.45 -3.53
C ASP A 16 -5.91 18.02 -4.76
N ARG A 17 -5.10 18.93 -5.34
CA ARG A 17 -4.33 18.65 -6.56
C ARG A 17 -3.33 17.51 -6.37
N GLU A 18 -2.72 17.43 -5.20
CA GLU A 18 -1.76 16.35 -4.90
C GLU A 18 -2.43 15.01 -4.59
N LEU A 19 -3.72 15.01 -4.31
CA LEU A 19 -4.48 13.79 -4.05
C LEU A 19 -4.80 12.99 -5.34
N SER A 20 -4.58 13.58 -6.50
CA SER A 20 -4.77 12.90 -7.79
C SER A 20 -3.99 11.59 -7.90
N VAL A 21 -2.81 11.49 -7.24
CA VAL A 21 -2.03 10.24 -7.16
C VAL A 21 -2.82 9.10 -6.52
N MET A 22 -3.77 9.42 -5.62
CA MET A 22 -4.63 8.46 -4.94
C MET A 22 -5.99 8.26 -5.63
N ALA A 23 -6.18 8.84 -6.83
CA ALA A 23 -7.39 8.60 -7.61
C ALA A 23 -7.57 7.10 -7.89
N LEU A 24 -8.83 6.63 -7.90
CA LEU A 24 -9.16 5.20 -8.08
C LEU A 24 -8.51 4.60 -9.32
N GLU A 25 -8.40 5.35 -10.39
CA GLU A 25 -7.71 4.91 -11.60
C GLU A 25 -6.24 4.58 -11.36
N ASN A 26 -5.50 5.45 -10.67
CA ASN A 26 -4.09 5.24 -10.36
C ASN A 26 -3.88 4.08 -9.37
N VAL A 27 -4.77 3.96 -8.38
CA VAL A 27 -4.79 2.80 -7.47
C VAL A 27 -5.05 1.50 -8.23
N ALA A 28 -5.97 1.52 -9.20
CA ALA A 28 -6.26 0.34 -10.03
C ALA A 28 -5.06 -0.06 -10.92
N LYS A 29 -4.32 0.92 -11.48
CA LYS A 29 -3.08 0.65 -12.23
C LYS A 29 -2.03 -0.03 -11.35
N ALA A 30 -1.78 0.50 -10.16
CA ALA A 30 -0.84 -0.08 -9.21
C ALA A 30 -1.23 -1.51 -8.80
N ARG A 31 -2.52 -1.73 -8.54
CA ARG A 31 -3.03 -3.06 -8.19
C ARG A 31 -2.83 -4.05 -9.32
N ARG A 32 -3.20 -3.71 -10.55
CA ARG A 32 -3.02 -4.58 -11.72
C ARG A 32 -1.55 -4.92 -11.95
N PHE A 33 -0.66 -3.93 -11.84
CA PHE A 33 0.77 -4.15 -11.93
C PHE A 33 1.24 -5.23 -10.95
N HIS A 34 0.95 -5.09 -9.65
CA HIS A 34 1.38 -6.06 -8.65
C HIS A 34 0.72 -7.44 -8.84
N GLN A 35 -0.56 -7.47 -9.26
CA GLN A 35 -1.28 -8.72 -9.52
C GLN A 35 -0.75 -9.48 -10.73
N SER A 36 0.00 -8.84 -11.64
CA SER A 36 0.62 -9.54 -12.78
C SER A 36 1.79 -10.44 -12.38
N PHE A 37 2.36 -10.25 -11.19
CA PHE A 37 3.47 -11.07 -10.72
C PHE A 37 2.99 -12.44 -10.22
N PRO A 38 3.60 -13.56 -10.68
CA PRO A 38 3.20 -14.91 -10.24
C PRO A 38 3.26 -15.12 -8.73
N GLN A 39 4.15 -14.39 -8.05
CA GLN A 39 4.33 -14.47 -6.60
C GLN A 39 3.35 -13.59 -5.82
N TYR A 40 2.47 -12.85 -6.51
CA TYR A 40 1.50 -11.99 -5.83
C TYR A 40 0.45 -12.83 -5.09
N SER A 41 0.23 -12.49 -3.84
CA SER A 41 -0.87 -13.03 -3.05
C SER A 41 -1.43 -11.96 -2.12
N VAL A 42 -2.68 -12.12 -1.74
CA VAL A 42 -3.29 -11.30 -0.68
C VAL A 42 -2.69 -11.74 0.64
N THR A 43 -2.01 -10.81 1.32
CA THR A 43 -1.43 -11.08 2.64
C THR A 43 -2.50 -11.20 3.71
N PRO A 44 -2.28 -12.00 4.77
CA PRO A 44 -3.27 -12.20 5.83
C PRO A 44 -3.64 -10.91 6.56
N LEU A 45 -4.88 -10.83 6.99
CA LEU A 45 -5.35 -9.83 7.96
C LEU A 45 -5.72 -10.59 9.25
N ALA A 46 -4.83 -10.60 10.22
CA ALA A 46 -5.05 -11.25 11.49
C ALA A 46 -5.89 -10.38 12.42
N ARG A 47 -6.90 -10.97 13.04
CA ARG A 47 -7.72 -10.33 14.08
C ARG A 47 -7.24 -10.81 15.44
N LEU A 48 -6.89 -9.87 16.32
CA LEU A 48 -6.31 -10.15 17.63
C LEU A 48 -7.32 -9.80 18.75
N ASP A 49 -8.35 -10.63 18.92
CA ASP A 49 -9.46 -10.37 19.83
C ASP A 49 -9.01 -10.26 21.29
N ARG A 50 -8.08 -11.12 21.74
CA ARG A 50 -7.57 -11.07 23.11
C ARG A 50 -6.85 -9.76 23.41
N MET A 51 -6.02 -9.30 22.46
CA MET A 51 -5.32 -8.02 22.58
C MET A 51 -6.29 -6.84 22.56
N ALA A 52 -7.29 -6.87 21.68
CA ALA A 52 -8.34 -5.87 21.65
C ALA A 52 -9.06 -5.76 23.01
N ALA A 53 -9.45 -6.89 23.59
CA ALA A 53 -10.11 -6.93 24.91
C ALA A 53 -9.20 -6.38 26.01
N GLN A 54 -7.92 -6.76 26.06
CA GLN A 54 -6.97 -6.24 27.04
C GLN A 54 -6.76 -4.73 26.96
N LEU A 55 -6.82 -4.18 25.75
CA LEU A 55 -6.63 -2.75 25.47
C LEU A 55 -7.94 -1.94 25.52
N GLY A 56 -9.08 -2.57 25.76
CA GLY A 56 -10.39 -1.91 25.76
C GLY A 56 -10.79 -1.38 24.38
N LEU A 57 -10.31 -2.01 23.29
CA LEU A 57 -10.59 -1.61 21.91
C LEU A 57 -11.71 -2.46 21.31
N GLY A 58 -12.49 -1.86 20.39
CA GLY A 58 -13.53 -2.56 19.65
C GLY A 58 -12.98 -3.61 18.63
N GLY A 59 -11.70 -3.51 18.28
CA GLY A 59 -11.00 -4.46 17.41
C GLY A 59 -9.54 -4.10 17.27
N PHE A 60 -8.68 -5.11 17.08
CA PHE A 60 -7.27 -4.95 16.81
C PHE A 60 -6.89 -5.87 15.65
N PHE A 61 -6.38 -5.30 14.56
CA PHE A 61 -6.08 -6.02 13.33
C PHE A 61 -4.64 -5.79 12.93
N VAL A 62 -3.99 -6.87 12.47
CA VAL A 62 -2.63 -6.82 11.93
C VAL A 62 -2.64 -7.29 10.48
N LYS A 63 -2.25 -6.41 9.57
CA LYS A 63 -1.99 -6.78 8.17
C LYS A 63 -0.59 -7.37 8.09
N ASP A 64 -0.52 -8.69 7.90
CA ASP A 64 0.74 -9.41 7.96
C ASP A 64 1.46 -9.40 6.61
N GLU A 65 2.34 -8.43 6.45
CA GLU A 65 3.16 -8.28 5.24
C GLU A 65 4.42 -9.16 5.21
N SER A 66 4.63 -10.04 6.19
CA SER A 66 5.71 -11.03 6.16
C SER A 66 5.60 -12.01 4.98
N TYR A 67 4.38 -12.18 4.47
CA TYR A 67 4.10 -13.02 3.30
C TYR A 67 4.26 -12.32 1.95
N ARG A 68 4.62 -11.02 1.94
CA ARG A 68 4.68 -10.24 0.70
C ARG A 68 5.81 -10.72 -0.21
N PHE A 69 5.50 -11.34 -1.34
CA PHE A 69 6.43 -11.84 -2.36
C PHE A 69 7.55 -12.75 -1.79
N GLY A 70 7.37 -13.33 -0.60
CA GLY A 70 8.45 -14.06 0.09
C GLY A 70 9.60 -13.17 0.60
N LEU A 71 9.47 -11.84 0.51
CA LEU A 71 10.54 -10.89 0.87
C LEU A 71 10.38 -10.30 2.26
N ASN A 72 9.33 -10.68 3.00
CA ASN A 72 9.05 -10.18 4.34
C ASN A 72 9.02 -8.63 4.42
N ALA A 73 8.58 -7.96 3.36
CA ALA A 73 8.61 -6.50 3.29
C ALA A 73 7.55 -5.92 2.32
N PHE A 74 6.70 -5.03 2.81
CA PHE A 74 5.72 -4.32 1.97
C PHE A 74 6.37 -3.24 1.07
N LYS A 75 7.57 -2.78 1.38
CA LYS A 75 8.27 -1.72 0.64
C LYS A 75 8.52 -2.07 -0.83
N VAL A 76 8.59 -3.35 -1.15
CA VAL A 76 8.73 -3.83 -2.53
C VAL A 76 7.58 -3.32 -3.43
N LEU A 77 6.37 -3.15 -2.89
CA LEU A 77 5.22 -2.65 -3.66
C LEU A 77 5.47 -1.25 -4.23
N GLY A 78 5.89 -0.31 -3.37
CA GLY A 78 6.16 1.06 -3.81
C GLY A 78 7.38 1.15 -4.73
N GLY A 79 8.46 0.47 -4.38
CA GLY A 79 9.70 0.48 -5.15
C GLY A 79 9.52 -0.09 -6.56
N SER A 80 8.92 -1.27 -6.68
CA SER A 80 8.70 -1.91 -7.98
C SER A 80 7.76 -1.10 -8.88
N PHE A 81 6.68 -0.55 -8.34
CA PHE A 81 5.76 0.28 -9.12
C PHE A 81 6.39 1.61 -9.56
N ALA A 82 7.22 2.23 -8.73
CA ALA A 82 7.96 3.43 -9.11
C ALA A 82 8.94 3.15 -10.26
N MET A 83 9.64 2.02 -10.22
CA MET A 83 10.51 1.57 -11.32
C MET A 83 9.71 1.32 -12.60
N ALA A 84 8.58 0.63 -12.52
CA ALA A 84 7.72 0.39 -13.67
C ALA A 84 7.22 1.71 -14.30
N LYS A 85 6.82 2.68 -13.48
CA LYS A 85 6.43 4.02 -13.95
C LYS A 85 7.59 4.73 -14.67
N TYR A 86 8.79 4.63 -14.14
CA TYR A 86 9.96 5.22 -14.77
C TYR A 86 10.24 4.58 -16.13
N ILE A 87 10.28 3.24 -16.20
CA ILE A 87 10.50 2.51 -17.44
C ILE A 87 9.42 2.86 -18.47
N ALA A 88 8.14 2.82 -18.08
CA ALA A 88 7.02 3.17 -18.96
C ALA A 88 7.20 4.57 -19.57
N LYS A 89 7.58 5.54 -18.73
CA LYS A 89 7.84 6.93 -19.15
C LYS A 89 8.95 6.99 -20.20
N GLU A 90 10.09 6.34 -19.97
CA GLU A 90 11.22 6.32 -20.91
C GLU A 90 10.86 5.65 -22.25
N MET A 91 9.92 4.70 -22.21
CA MET A 91 9.41 4.00 -23.41
C MET A 91 8.25 4.73 -24.08
N GLY A 92 7.76 5.86 -23.55
CA GLY A 92 6.57 6.56 -24.05
C GLY A 92 5.28 5.76 -23.93
N ARG A 93 5.16 4.89 -22.90
CA ARG A 93 4.02 3.99 -22.66
C ARG A 93 3.30 4.32 -21.37
N ASP A 94 2.07 3.79 -21.23
CA ASP A 94 1.36 3.84 -19.94
C ASP A 94 1.84 2.72 -19.00
N VAL A 95 1.91 3.00 -17.71
CA VAL A 95 2.34 2.01 -16.72
C VAL A 95 1.40 0.80 -16.64
N SER A 96 0.16 0.92 -17.09
CA SER A 96 -0.77 -0.22 -17.17
C SER A 96 -0.35 -1.31 -18.15
N GLU A 97 0.57 -1.00 -19.06
CA GLU A 97 1.15 -1.96 -20.01
C GLU A 97 2.35 -2.72 -19.41
N MET A 98 2.91 -2.23 -18.29
CA MET A 98 4.05 -2.85 -17.61
C MET A 98 3.58 -4.02 -16.74
N THR A 99 3.39 -5.17 -17.35
CA THR A 99 3.10 -6.42 -16.61
C THR A 99 4.39 -7.20 -16.36
N TYR A 100 4.30 -8.22 -15.50
CA TYR A 100 5.44 -9.12 -15.25
C TYR A 100 5.99 -9.74 -16.54
N ASP A 101 5.11 -10.18 -17.43
CA ASP A 101 5.50 -10.82 -18.70
C ASP A 101 6.09 -9.83 -19.71
N TYR A 102 5.87 -8.54 -19.51
CA TYR A 102 6.40 -7.49 -20.37
C TYR A 102 7.78 -7.01 -19.92
N LEU A 103 8.06 -7.05 -18.62
CA LEU A 103 9.33 -6.58 -18.00
C LEU A 103 10.40 -7.66 -17.99
#